data_69cb35c692f64e18e391312c022ebf7e
#
_entry.id   69cb35c692f64e18e391312c022ebf7e
#
_cell.length_a   1.000
_cell.length_b   1.000
_cell.length_c   1.000
_cell.angle_alpha   90.00
_cell.angle_beta   90.00
_cell.angle_gamma   90.00
#
_symmetry.space_group_name_H-M   'P 1'
#
loop_
_entity.id
_entity.type
_entity.pdbx_description
1 polymer ?
#
loop_
_entity_poly.entity_id
_entity_poly.type
_entity_poly.pdbx_seq_one_letter_code
_entity_poly.pdbx_strand_id
1 'polypeptide(L)'
;MHTVLHTSDSRGSADHGWLQAKHSFSFAGWFNPERIQFGALRVLNDDTIQGGMGFGTHPHDNMEIITIPLRGDLEHKDSMGNAEVIHQGEIQVMSAGTGVYHSEYNKNADKEISCYNFGFFQTNAT
;
A
#
# COMPACT_ATOMS: atom_id res chain seq x y z
N MET A 1 -3.17 30.65 -5.16
CA MET A 1 -3.18 29.16 -5.09
C MET A 1 -1.75 28.67 -5.20
N HIS A 2 -1.38 27.78 -4.33
CA HIS A 2 -0.05 27.18 -4.34
C HIS A 2 -0.15 25.72 -4.77
N THR A 3 0.56 25.36 -5.82
CA THR A 3 0.49 23.99 -6.40
C THR A 3 1.88 23.39 -6.46
N VAL A 4 1.99 22.14 -6.01
CA VAL A 4 3.21 21.35 -6.14
C VAL A 4 2.89 20.11 -6.97
N LEU A 5 3.63 19.92 -8.06
CA LEU A 5 3.48 18.75 -8.92
C LEU A 5 4.64 17.78 -8.67
N HIS A 6 4.30 16.55 -8.31
CA HIS A 6 5.25 15.45 -8.24
C HIS A 6 5.04 14.54 -9.45
N THR A 7 5.99 14.57 -10.39
CA THR A 7 5.92 13.71 -11.57
C THR A 7 6.19 12.25 -11.21
N SER A 8 5.76 11.33 -12.07
CA SER A 8 5.94 9.89 -11.80
C SER A 8 7.41 9.49 -11.70
N ASP A 9 8.28 10.12 -12.47
CA ASP A 9 9.73 9.84 -12.45
C ASP A 9 10.45 10.48 -11.25
N SER A 10 9.78 11.34 -10.47
CA SER A 10 10.33 11.91 -9.25
C SER A 10 10.16 10.99 -8.04
N ARG A 11 9.40 9.91 -8.17
CA ARG A 11 9.14 8.98 -7.08
C ARG A 11 10.35 8.11 -6.78
N GLY A 12 10.48 7.70 -5.52
CA GLY A 12 11.41 6.64 -5.15
C GLY A 12 10.98 5.31 -5.75
N SER A 13 11.91 4.40 -5.94
CA SER A 13 11.59 3.09 -6.49
C SER A 13 12.37 1.98 -5.78
N ALA A 14 11.75 0.81 -5.71
CA ALA A 14 12.36 -0.41 -5.26
C ALA A 14 11.98 -1.53 -6.22
N ASP A 15 12.95 -2.39 -6.54
CA ASP A 15 12.74 -3.56 -7.39
C ASP A 15 13.33 -4.77 -6.67
N HIS A 16 12.44 -5.65 -6.22
CA HIS A 16 12.81 -6.91 -5.56
C HIS A 16 12.60 -8.12 -6.46
N GLY A 17 12.45 -7.90 -7.77
CA GLY A 17 12.10 -8.93 -8.74
C GLY A 17 10.60 -9.21 -8.75
N TRP A 18 10.08 -9.77 -7.66
CA TRP A 18 8.65 -10.07 -7.51
C TRP A 18 7.79 -8.83 -7.24
N LEU A 19 8.41 -7.75 -6.78
CA LEU A 19 7.76 -6.48 -6.45
C LEU A 19 8.50 -5.34 -7.13
N GLN A 20 7.78 -4.53 -7.89
CA GLN A 20 8.25 -3.24 -8.37
C GLN A 20 7.40 -2.17 -7.70
N ALA A 21 8.01 -1.37 -6.85
CA ALA A 21 7.32 -0.37 -6.06
C ALA A 21 7.78 1.04 -6.42
N LYS A 22 6.83 1.96 -6.52
CA LYS A 22 7.08 3.39 -6.67
C LYS A 22 6.51 4.12 -5.47
N HIS A 23 7.33 4.95 -4.84
CA HIS A 23 6.98 5.63 -3.60
C HIS A 23 6.85 7.13 -3.84
N SER A 24 5.70 7.71 -3.51
CA SER A 24 5.51 9.16 -3.54
C SER A 24 6.09 9.84 -2.31
N PHE A 25 6.10 9.13 -1.17
CA PHE A 25 6.69 9.59 0.09
C PHE A 25 7.72 8.59 0.56
N SER A 26 8.63 9.06 1.41
CA SER A 26 9.72 8.23 1.94
C SER A 26 9.18 6.94 2.53
N PHE A 27 9.76 5.83 2.12
CA PHE A 27 9.27 4.49 2.45
C PHE A 27 10.42 3.47 2.32
N ALA A 28 10.49 2.55 3.29
CA ALA A 28 11.52 1.51 3.31
C ALA A 28 12.94 2.11 3.14
N GLY A 29 13.68 1.68 2.11
CA GLY A 29 15.04 2.14 1.87
C GLY A 29 15.15 3.49 1.15
N TRP A 30 14.04 4.09 0.73
CA TRP A 30 14.05 5.40 0.08
C TRP A 30 13.69 6.50 1.06
N PHE A 31 14.56 7.50 1.14
CA PHE A 31 14.35 8.64 2.02
C PHE A 31 14.60 9.93 1.26
N ASN A 32 13.61 10.84 1.28
CA ASN A 32 13.73 12.21 0.80
C ASN A 32 13.10 13.12 1.86
N PRO A 33 13.88 14.03 2.50
CA PRO A 33 13.36 14.86 3.58
C PRO A 33 12.27 15.84 3.13
N GLU A 34 12.15 16.12 1.82
CA GLU A 34 11.10 16.95 1.25
C GLU A 34 9.86 16.14 0.88
N ARG A 35 9.91 14.82 0.98
CA ARG A 35 8.87 13.89 0.59
C ARG A 35 8.56 12.91 1.72
N ILE A 36 8.13 13.43 2.86
CA ILE A 36 7.81 12.60 4.03
C ILE A 36 6.32 12.28 4.07
N GLN A 37 5.48 13.29 3.95
CA GLN A 37 4.03 13.16 4.05
C GLN A 37 3.33 14.42 3.55
N PHE A 38 2.04 14.28 3.29
CA PHE A 38 1.17 15.42 2.98
C PHE A 38 -0.04 15.38 3.94
N GLY A 39 -0.05 16.25 4.93
CA GLY A 39 -1.04 16.16 5.98
C GLY A 39 -0.95 14.81 6.68
N ALA A 40 -2.07 14.11 6.79
CA ALA A 40 -2.12 12.76 7.36
C ALA A 40 -1.69 11.67 6.38
N LEU A 41 -1.58 11.97 5.09
CA LEU A 41 -1.16 11.00 4.08
C LEU A 41 0.34 10.76 4.20
N ARG A 42 0.69 9.56 4.69
CA ARG A 42 2.07 9.16 4.93
C ARG A 42 2.61 8.22 3.86
N VAL A 43 1.75 7.39 3.29
CA VAL A 43 2.12 6.38 2.30
C VAL A 43 1.27 6.54 1.06
N LEU A 44 1.92 6.59 -0.09
CA LEU A 44 1.28 6.49 -1.39
C LEU A 44 2.24 5.71 -2.29
N ASN A 45 1.93 4.45 -2.49
CA ASN A 45 2.74 3.53 -3.28
C ASN A 45 1.96 3.03 -4.48
N ASP A 46 2.67 2.87 -5.59
CA ASP A 46 2.20 2.25 -6.81
C ASP A 46 3.01 0.96 -6.98
N ASP A 47 2.37 -0.17 -6.72
CA ASP A 47 3.03 -1.46 -6.62
C ASP A 47 2.59 -2.40 -7.75
N THR A 48 3.57 -3.11 -8.32
CA THR A 48 3.33 -4.21 -9.25
C THR A 48 3.87 -5.49 -8.63
N ILE A 49 3.00 -6.49 -8.46
CA ILE A 49 3.31 -7.72 -7.74
C ILE A 49 3.19 -8.91 -8.68
N GLN A 50 4.25 -9.70 -8.76
CA GLN A 50 4.31 -10.92 -9.57
C GLN A 50 3.28 -11.95 -9.10
N GLY A 51 2.80 -12.78 -10.02
CA GLY A 51 1.88 -13.87 -9.71
C GLY A 51 2.39 -14.79 -8.61
N GLY A 52 1.51 -15.17 -7.69
CA GLY A 52 1.83 -16.04 -6.56
C GLY A 52 2.63 -15.39 -5.45
N MET A 53 3.01 -14.13 -5.59
CA MET A 53 3.84 -13.40 -4.63
C MET A 53 3.01 -12.35 -3.89
N GLY A 54 3.57 -11.81 -2.83
CA GLY A 54 2.90 -10.80 -2.04
C GLY A 54 3.67 -10.45 -0.78
N PHE A 55 3.03 -9.61 0.04
CA PHE A 55 3.59 -9.19 1.31
C PHE A 55 3.16 -10.17 2.40
N GLY A 56 4.13 -10.80 3.05
CA GLY A 56 3.88 -11.65 4.20
C GLY A 56 3.28 -10.86 5.38
N THR A 57 2.87 -11.59 6.40
CA THR A 57 2.26 -10.97 7.58
C THR A 57 3.14 -9.89 8.19
N HIS A 58 2.60 -8.70 8.31
CA HIS A 58 3.28 -7.54 8.87
C HIS A 58 2.30 -6.69 9.68
N PRO A 59 2.81 -5.94 10.69
CA PRO A 59 1.95 -5.16 11.58
C PRO A 59 1.69 -3.75 11.07
N HIS A 60 0.54 -3.22 11.47
CA HIS A 60 0.21 -1.81 11.38
C HIS A 60 -0.48 -1.37 12.68
N ASP A 61 -0.28 -0.12 13.05
CA ASP A 61 -1.01 0.52 14.14
C ASP A 61 -1.22 2.00 13.84
N ASN A 62 -2.31 2.56 14.36
CA ASN A 62 -2.62 3.99 14.25
C ASN A 62 -2.65 4.50 12.80
N MET A 63 -3.07 3.65 11.88
CA MET A 63 -3.17 3.99 10.45
C MET A 63 -4.48 3.54 9.85
N GLU A 64 -4.97 4.35 8.92
CA GLU A 64 -5.98 3.95 7.95
C GLU A 64 -5.25 3.53 6.68
N ILE A 65 -5.54 2.33 6.18
CA ILE A 65 -4.87 1.77 5.02
C ILE A 65 -5.91 1.50 3.95
N ILE A 66 -5.65 2.04 2.75
CA ILE A 66 -6.54 1.89 1.60
C ILE A 66 -5.76 1.18 0.50
N THR A 67 -6.30 0.09 -0.01
CA THR A 67 -5.73 -0.65 -1.13
C THR A 67 -6.70 -0.62 -2.30
N ILE A 68 -6.20 -0.24 -3.46
CA ILE A 68 -6.97 -0.12 -4.69
C ILE A 68 -6.30 -0.96 -5.78
N PRO A 69 -6.80 -2.18 -6.05
CA PRO A 69 -6.33 -2.95 -7.20
C PRO A 69 -6.71 -2.25 -8.51
N LEU A 70 -5.69 -1.92 -9.31
CA LEU A 70 -5.87 -1.31 -10.62
C LEU A 70 -6.01 -2.37 -11.72
N ARG A 71 -5.35 -3.52 -11.51
CA ARG A 71 -5.38 -4.65 -12.42
C ARG A 71 -5.16 -5.92 -11.62
N GLY A 72 -6.06 -6.89 -11.80
CA GLY A 72 -6.01 -8.17 -11.11
C GLY A 72 -6.63 -8.13 -9.72
N ASP A 73 -6.54 -9.23 -9.02
CA ASP A 73 -7.18 -9.47 -7.73
C ASP A 73 -6.12 -9.66 -6.64
N LEU A 74 -6.38 -9.08 -5.48
CA LEU A 74 -5.49 -9.18 -4.33
C LEU A 74 -6.18 -9.89 -3.18
N GLU A 75 -5.54 -10.92 -2.63
CA GLU A 75 -6.03 -11.58 -1.42
C GLU A 75 -5.48 -10.88 -0.18
N HIS A 76 -6.38 -10.52 0.72
CA HIS A 76 -6.06 -9.89 2.00
C HIS A 76 -6.49 -10.82 3.14
N LYS A 77 -5.60 -10.99 4.12
CA LYS A 77 -5.89 -11.71 5.36
C LYS A 77 -5.40 -10.88 6.54
N ASP A 78 -6.14 -10.89 7.63
CA ASP A 78 -5.74 -10.16 8.83
C ASP A 78 -5.82 -11.05 10.09
N SER A 79 -5.27 -10.52 11.18
CA SER A 79 -5.22 -11.19 12.47
C SER A 79 -6.57 -11.22 13.19
N MET A 80 -7.59 -10.54 12.65
CA MET A 80 -8.95 -10.51 13.21
C MET A 80 -9.84 -11.61 12.60
N GLY A 81 -9.28 -12.48 11.79
CA GLY A 81 -10.00 -13.59 11.15
C GLY A 81 -10.64 -13.25 9.81
N ASN A 82 -10.36 -12.06 9.26
CA ASN A 82 -10.86 -11.69 7.95
C ASN A 82 -9.96 -12.25 6.86
N ALA A 83 -10.58 -12.81 5.83
CA ALA A 83 -9.89 -13.25 4.62
C ALA A 83 -10.81 -12.96 3.44
N GLU A 84 -10.34 -12.15 2.50
CA GLU A 84 -11.15 -11.72 1.37
C GLU A 84 -10.28 -11.47 0.14
N VAL A 85 -10.91 -11.50 -1.02
CA VAL A 85 -10.31 -11.12 -2.29
C VAL A 85 -10.87 -9.78 -2.70
N ILE A 86 -9.98 -8.82 -2.94
CA ILE A 86 -10.34 -7.50 -3.45
C ILE A 86 -10.12 -7.54 -4.95
N HIS A 87 -11.20 -7.35 -5.71
CA HIS A 87 -11.16 -7.41 -7.15
C HIS A 87 -10.81 -6.06 -7.77
N GLN A 88 -10.34 -6.10 -9.01
CA GLN A 88 -10.12 -4.89 -9.78
C GLN A 88 -11.38 -4.00 -9.76
N GLY A 89 -11.18 -2.72 -9.45
CA GLY A 89 -12.28 -1.75 -9.34
C GLY A 89 -12.92 -1.68 -7.97
N GLU A 90 -12.57 -2.58 -7.06
CA GLU A 90 -12.99 -2.51 -5.66
C GLU A 90 -11.96 -1.76 -4.82
N ILE A 91 -12.35 -1.33 -3.63
CA ILE A 91 -11.48 -0.65 -2.69
C ILE A 91 -11.59 -1.34 -1.34
N GLN A 92 -10.43 -1.64 -0.74
CA GLN A 92 -10.39 -2.11 0.63
C GLN A 92 -9.93 -0.99 1.55
N VAL A 93 -10.64 -0.81 2.67
CA VAL A 93 -10.25 0.12 3.74
C VAL A 93 -10.06 -0.68 5.01
N MET A 94 -8.91 -0.49 5.66
CA MET A 94 -8.59 -1.15 6.93
C MET A 94 -8.15 -0.10 7.94
N SER A 95 -8.82 -0.10 9.10
CA SER A 95 -8.44 0.72 10.25
C SER A 95 -7.61 -0.12 11.20
N ALA A 96 -6.34 0.22 11.36
CA ALA A 96 -5.43 -0.58 12.18
C ALA A 96 -5.65 -0.38 13.68
N GLY A 97 -6.11 0.80 14.10
CA GLY A 97 -6.38 1.10 15.51
C GLY A 97 -5.16 0.86 16.40
N THR A 98 -5.34 0.06 17.45
CA THR A 98 -4.29 -0.26 18.40
C THR A 98 -3.30 -1.30 17.87
N GLY A 99 -3.63 -1.96 16.79
CA GLY A 99 -2.74 -2.88 16.09
C GLY A 99 -3.48 -3.95 15.32
N VAL A 100 -2.97 -4.28 14.16
CA VAL A 100 -3.43 -5.37 13.30
C VAL A 100 -2.24 -5.95 12.56
N TYR A 101 -2.26 -7.25 12.34
CA TYR A 101 -1.35 -7.92 11.42
C TYR A 101 -2.12 -8.31 10.19
N HIS A 102 -1.54 -8.10 9.01
CA HIS A 102 -2.17 -8.53 7.77
C HIS A 102 -1.14 -9.01 6.75
N SER A 103 -1.64 -9.69 5.74
CA SER A 103 -0.87 -10.11 4.57
C SER A 103 -1.68 -9.83 3.31
N GLU A 104 -0.97 -9.59 2.22
CA GLU A 104 -1.58 -9.28 0.93
C GLU A 104 -0.84 -10.06 -0.17
N TYR A 105 -1.56 -10.88 -0.93
CA TYR A 105 -0.98 -11.74 -1.95
C TYR A 105 -1.70 -11.64 -3.28
N ASN A 106 -0.93 -11.72 -4.35
CA ASN A 106 -1.46 -11.95 -5.69
C ASN A 106 -1.77 -13.45 -5.82
N LYS A 107 -3.05 -13.80 -5.78
CA LYS A 107 -3.49 -15.20 -5.91
C LYS A 107 -3.33 -15.79 -7.30
N ASN A 108 -3.25 -14.97 -8.33
CA ASN A 108 -3.04 -15.48 -9.69
C ASN A 108 -1.62 -16.03 -9.77
N ALA A 109 -1.48 -17.24 -10.30
CA ALA A 109 -0.17 -17.90 -10.37
C ALA A 109 0.74 -17.32 -11.45
N ASP A 110 0.15 -16.76 -12.51
CA ASP A 110 0.85 -16.44 -13.76
C ASP A 110 0.59 -15.04 -14.31
N LYS A 111 -0.08 -14.18 -13.55
CA LYS A 111 -0.33 -12.78 -13.94
C LYS A 111 0.08 -11.84 -12.83
N GLU A 112 0.81 -10.78 -13.16
CA GLU A 112 1.08 -9.72 -12.21
C GLU A 112 -0.16 -8.87 -11.96
N ILE A 113 -0.23 -8.27 -10.78
CA ILE A 113 -1.24 -7.29 -10.42
C ILE A 113 -0.59 -5.93 -10.19
N SER A 114 -1.36 -4.88 -10.37
CA SER A 114 -0.95 -3.54 -9.97
C SER A 114 -1.98 -2.96 -9.02
N CYS A 115 -1.51 -2.26 -8.00
CA CYS A 115 -2.37 -1.65 -7.00
C CYS A 115 -1.76 -0.35 -6.45
N TYR A 116 -2.63 0.55 -6.00
CA TYR A 116 -2.24 1.68 -5.17
C TYR A 116 -2.45 1.34 -3.71
N ASN A 117 -1.50 1.71 -2.87
CA ASN A 117 -1.59 1.60 -1.43
C ASN A 117 -1.46 2.99 -0.80
N PHE A 118 -2.45 3.36 0.00
CA PHE A 118 -2.49 4.63 0.73
C PHE A 118 -2.43 4.32 2.23
N GLY A 119 -1.61 5.05 2.94
CA GLY A 119 -1.56 4.98 4.39
C GLY A 119 -1.72 6.37 5.00
N PHE A 120 -2.72 6.53 5.87
CA PHE A 120 -2.98 7.78 6.57
C PHE A 120 -2.77 7.57 8.08
N PHE A 121 -2.15 8.53 8.75
CA PHE A 121 -2.12 8.52 10.20
C PHE A 121 -3.54 8.70 10.74
N GLN A 122 -3.91 7.87 11.71
CA GLN A 122 -5.15 8.05 12.43
C GLN A 122 -5.00 9.24 13.38
N THR A 123 -6.01 10.10 13.40
CA THR A 123 -6.12 11.11 14.46
C THR A 123 -6.64 10.41 15.69
N ASN A 124 -5.99 10.66 16.84
CA ASN A 124 -6.53 10.23 18.11
C ASN A 124 -7.80 11.01 18.37
N ALA A 125 -8.95 10.40 18.04
CA ALA A 125 -10.22 10.90 18.46
C ALA A 125 -10.34 10.66 19.96
N THR A 126 -10.22 11.72 20.71
CA THR A 126 -10.57 11.71 22.12
C THR A 126 -12.07 11.88 22.28
#